data_825ab4cdd859da9a6d62cd8a3e7758d9
#
_entry.id   825ab4cdd859da9a6d62cd8a3e7758d9
#
_cell.length_a   1.000
_cell.length_b   1.000
_cell.length_c   1.000
_cell.angle_alpha   90.00
_cell.angle_beta   90.00
_cell.angle_gamma   90.00
#
_symmetry.space_group_name_H-M   'P 1'
#
loop_
_entity.id
_entity.type
_entity.pdbx_description
1 polymer ?
#
loop_
_entity_poly.entity_id
_entity_poly.type
_entity_poly.pdbx_seq_one_letter_code
_entity_poly.pdbx_strand_id
1 'polypeptide(L)'
;MSWDAHELGSRPLFVWAPRDREREYPTVYVLHAHMRSARWWFNVDPFVPSYPEVIDELSPEAVVVLVDGWTDVGGGQWIGEHANYLRDEVVPFVDDTYPTSGLRGLQGKSSGGYGALVNAMERPDLFHGVAAHAPDALFEVTLAHAFPTAARELRERFDGSLDAFWAAFAGLESHGDALLVELTAAARAFGDGTLPFDAFGRVLPVFERWLEHDPVRLVGDFDEAVRSWRGVWLDAGRRDEYFLDLGASALHDALLAARLPGDRLRFELVDGGHGGMSHRYPLSLAWLVAQLRT
;
A
#
# COMPACT_ATOMS: atom_id res chain seq x y z
N MET A 1 -7.80 4.28 -19.63
CA MET A 1 -9.18 3.73 -19.61
C MET A 1 -9.82 4.08 -18.29
N SER A 2 -11.14 4.23 -18.22
CA SER A 2 -11.88 4.28 -16.96
C SER A 2 -12.57 2.93 -16.78
N TRP A 3 -12.51 2.39 -15.59
CA TRP A 3 -13.16 1.15 -15.20
C TRP A 3 -14.29 1.48 -14.23
N ASP A 4 -15.42 0.79 -14.35
CA ASP A 4 -16.60 1.01 -13.51
C ASP A 4 -16.61 -0.11 -12.45
N ALA A 5 -16.05 0.18 -11.29
CA ALA A 5 -16.05 -0.74 -10.16
C ALA A 5 -17.42 -0.74 -9.49
N HIS A 6 -18.03 -1.91 -9.32
CA HIS A 6 -19.40 -2.03 -8.78
C HIS A 6 -19.57 -1.42 -7.38
N GLU A 7 -18.58 -1.58 -6.52
CA GLU A 7 -18.64 -1.13 -5.12
C GLU A 7 -18.03 0.26 -4.93
N LEU A 8 -16.94 0.57 -5.65
CA LEU A 8 -16.17 1.80 -5.47
C LEU A 8 -16.47 2.88 -6.51
N GLY A 9 -17.37 2.64 -7.47
CA GLY A 9 -17.72 3.53 -8.56
C GLY A 9 -16.67 3.64 -9.67
N SER A 10 -16.95 4.46 -10.69
CA SER A 10 -16.07 4.62 -11.86
C SER A 10 -14.72 5.23 -11.47
N ARG A 11 -13.62 4.57 -11.85
CA ARG A 11 -12.27 5.00 -11.53
C ARG A 11 -11.26 4.71 -12.64
N PRO A 12 -10.16 5.48 -12.72
CA PRO A 12 -9.16 5.26 -13.75
C PRO A 12 -8.34 3.98 -13.47
N LEU A 13 -8.03 3.26 -14.54
CA LEU A 13 -7.04 2.19 -14.54
C LEU A 13 -6.02 2.50 -15.64
N PHE A 14 -4.74 2.57 -15.29
CA PHE A 14 -3.67 2.82 -16.24
C PHE A 14 -2.84 1.56 -16.41
N VAL A 15 -2.68 1.12 -17.66
CA VAL A 15 -1.95 -0.10 -17.98
C VAL A 15 -0.84 0.22 -18.97
N TRP A 16 0.38 -0.11 -18.60
CA TRP A 16 1.51 -0.23 -19.51
C TRP A 16 1.70 -1.70 -19.86
N ALA A 17 1.89 -1.99 -21.14
CA ALA A 17 2.12 -3.37 -21.59
C ALA A 17 3.15 -3.40 -22.71
N PRO A 18 3.97 -4.46 -22.79
CA PRO A 18 4.90 -4.66 -23.90
C PRO A 18 4.18 -4.64 -25.25
N ARG A 19 4.88 -4.19 -26.31
CA ARG A 19 4.31 -4.11 -27.67
C ARG A 19 4.09 -5.48 -28.30
N ASP A 20 4.96 -6.44 -27.98
CA ASP A 20 4.80 -7.82 -28.43
C ASP A 20 3.60 -8.46 -27.69
N ARG A 21 2.57 -8.83 -28.45
CA ARG A 21 1.34 -9.44 -27.95
C ARG A 21 1.28 -10.95 -28.15
N GLU A 22 2.32 -11.54 -28.74
CA GLU A 22 2.42 -12.98 -28.96
C GLU A 22 3.04 -13.72 -27.77
N ARG A 23 3.70 -12.98 -26.87
CA ARG A 23 4.31 -13.50 -25.64
C ARG A 23 3.45 -13.15 -24.44
N GLU A 24 3.41 -14.04 -23.46
CA GLU A 24 2.82 -13.78 -22.15
C GLU A 24 3.84 -13.20 -21.19
N TYR A 25 3.37 -12.32 -20.31
CA TYR A 25 4.20 -11.56 -19.36
C TYR A 25 3.65 -11.65 -17.94
N PRO A 26 4.51 -11.67 -16.91
CA PRO A 26 4.03 -11.45 -15.55
C PRO A 26 3.39 -10.07 -15.43
N THR A 27 2.48 -9.92 -14.47
CA THR A 27 1.80 -8.66 -14.22
C THR A 27 2.21 -8.09 -12.86
N VAL A 28 2.47 -6.79 -12.79
CA VAL A 28 2.71 -6.09 -11.52
C VAL A 28 1.64 -5.02 -11.33
N TYR A 29 0.84 -5.16 -10.27
CA TYR A 29 -0.16 -4.20 -9.86
C TYR A 29 0.47 -3.23 -8.85
N VAL A 30 0.38 -1.93 -9.15
CA VAL A 30 0.99 -0.86 -8.34
C VAL A 30 -0.10 -0.16 -7.55
N LEU A 31 0.01 -0.24 -6.23
CA LEU A 31 -0.95 0.29 -5.26
C LEU A 31 -0.42 1.60 -4.68
N HIS A 32 -1.20 2.67 -4.81
CA HIS A 32 -0.81 3.98 -4.30
C HIS A 32 -0.94 4.08 -2.78
N ALA A 33 -0.20 5.02 -2.18
CA ALA A 33 -0.29 5.36 -0.76
C ALA A 33 -1.61 6.08 -0.44
N HIS A 34 -1.95 6.16 0.86
CA HIS A 34 -3.05 6.96 1.36
C HIS A 34 -2.94 8.43 0.91
N MET A 35 -4.04 9.14 0.77
CA MET A 35 -4.14 10.49 0.21
C MET A 35 -3.55 10.64 -1.21
N ARG A 36 -3.46 9.55 -1.94
CA ARG A 36 -3.05 9.52 -3.35
C ARG A 36 -4.11 8.80 -4.18
N SER A 37 -3.98 8.92 -5.50
CA SER A 37 -4.78 8.18 -6.48
C SER A 37 -3.83 7.65 -7.57
N ALA A 38 -4.31 6.81 -8.48
CA ALA A 38 -3.47 6.35 -9.60
C ALA A 38 -2.94 7.52 -10.46
N ARG A 39 -3.60 8.67 -10.46
CA ARG A 39 -3.14 9.89 -11.15
C ARG A 39 -1.88 10.49 -10.53
N TRP A 40 -1.58 10.18 -9.27
CA TRP A 40 -0.33 10.61 -8.61
C TRP A 40 0.92 10.17 -9.35
N TRP A 41 0.86 9.04 -10.03
CA TRP A 41 1.99 8.52 -10.80
C TRP A 41 2.31 9.37 -12.04
N PHE A 42 1.37 10.19 -12.50
CA PHE A 42 1.53 11.14 -13.62
C PHE A 42 1.83 12.52 -13.05
N ASN A 43 3.07 12.78 -12.65
CA ASN A 43 3.44 14.10 -12.16
C ASN A 43 3.39 15.15 -13.30
N VAL A 44 3.31 16.42 -12.92
CA VAL A 44 3.30 17.56 -13.85
C VAL A 44 4.59 18.36 -13.83
N ASP A 45 5.63 17.89 -13.14
CA ASP A 45 6.93 18.54 -13.08
C ASP A 45 7.73 18.24 -14.36
N PRO A 46 8.05 19.25 -15.20
CA PRO A 46 8.75 19.02 -16.45
C PRO A 46 10.23 18.60 -16.27
N PHE A 47 10.76 18.69 -15.04
CA PHE A 47 12.14 18.34 -14.73
C PHE A 47 12.30 16.97 -14.06
N VAL A 48 11.20 16.33 -13.73
CA VAL A 48 11.18 15.01 -13.06
C VAL A 48 10.29 14.06 -13.86
N PRO A 49 10.83 12.95 -14.38
CA PRO A 49 10.01 12.00 -15.12
C PRO A 49 8.92 11.43 -14.23
N SER A 50 7.73 11.28 -14.78
CA SER A 50 6.62 10.55 -14.15
C SER A 50 6.92 9.05 -14.08
N TYR A 51 6.26 8.34 -13.19
CA TYR A 51 6.49 6.88 -13.10
C TYR A 51 6.12 6.14 -14.39
N PRO A 52 5.05 6.46 -15.12
CA PRO A 52 4.79 5.91 -16.45
C PRO A 52 5.91 6.15 -17.48
N GLU A 53 6.54 7.33 -17.48
CA GLU A 53 7.70 7.61 -18.35
C GLU A 53 8.90 6.76 -17.97
N VAL A 54 9.15 6.59 -16.66
CA VAL A 54 10.21 5.70 -16.15
C VAL A 54 9.92 4.24 -16.51
N ILE A 55 8.66 3.78 -16.44
CA ILE A 55 8.27 2.43 -16.86
C ILE A 55 8.50 2.27 -18.39
N ASP A 56 8.16 3.28 -19.18
CA ASP A 56 8.35 3.22 -20.64
C ASP A 56 9.84 3.15 -21.02
N GLU A 57 10.70 3.93 -20.34
CA GLU A 57 12.15 3.88 -20.48
C GLU A 57 12.74 2.54 -20.03
N LEU A 58 12.29 2.03 -18.87
CA LEU A 58 12.70 0.72 -18.34
C LEU A 58 12.28 -0.42 -19.27
N SER A 59 11.15 -0.26 -19.95
CA SER A 59 10.56 -1.24 -20.85
C SER A 59 10.54 -2.66 -20.25
N PRO A 60 9.91 -2.86 -19.09
CA PRO A 60 9.97 -4.13 -18.37
C PRO A 60 9.30 -5.24 -19.19
N GLU A 61 9.80 -6.46 -19.09
CA GLU A 61 9.12 -7.65 -19.65
C GLU A 61 7.95 -8.07 -18.72
N ALA A 62 7.02 -7.16 -18.50
CA ALA A 62 5.85 -7.34 -17.63
C ALA A 62 4.70 -6.43 -18.08
N VAL A 63 3.47 -6.77 -17.75
CA VAL A 63 2.33 -5.84 -17.73
C VAL A 63 2.36 -5.09 -16.41
N VAL A 64 2.30 -3.75 -16.44
CA VAL A 64 2.30 -2.91 -15.22
C VAL A 64 0.98 -2.18 -15.13
N VAL A 65 0.28 -2.33 -14.01
CA VAL A 65 -1.08 -1.82 -13.79
C VAL A 65 -1.08 -0.85 -12.62
N LEU A 66 -1.36 0.43 -12.87
CA LEU A 66 -1.51 1.44 -11.82
C LEU A 66 -2.97 1.46 -11.39
N VAL A 67 -3.25 0.92 -10.21
CA VAL A 67 -4.61 0.72 -9.69
C VAL A 67 -5.03 1.95 -8.88
N ASP A 68 -6.27 2.42 -9.06
CA ASP A 68 -6.84 3.52 -8.29
C ASP A 68 -7.70 3.01 -7.14
N GLY A 69 -7.38 3.40 -5.92
CA GLY A 69 -8.12 3.10 -4.70
C GLY A 69 -8.60 4.35 -3.96
N TRP A 70 -8.74 5.48 -4.68
CA TRP A 70 -9.19 6.74 -4.07
C TRP A 70 -10.61 6.64 -3.50
N THR A 71 -10.83 7.25 -2.35
CA THR A 71 -12.14 7.41 -1.69
C THR A 71 -12.32 8.84 -1.15
N ASP A 72 -13.49 9.15 -0.61
CA ASP A 72 -13.81 10.42 0.05
C ASP A 72 -12.94 10.73 1.29
N VAL A 73 -12.31 9.70 1.87
CA VAL A 73 -11.36 9.83 2.98
C VAL A 73 -9.90 9.63 2.54
N GLY A 74 -9.58 9.88 1.29
CA GLY A 74 -8.21 9.88 0.79
C GLY A 74 -7.66 8.51 0.38
N GLY A 75 -8.52 7.51 0.14
CA GLY A 75 -8.16 6.14 -0.21
C GLY A 75 -8.47 5.16 0.92
N GLY A 76 -8.12 3.91 0.73
CA GLY A 76 -8.28 2.83 1.69
C GLY A 76 -6.96 2.15 2.02
N GLN A 77 -7.04 1.11 2.83
CA GLN A 77 -5.90 0.27 3.19
C GLN A 77 -5.75 -0.97 2.28
N TRP A 78 -6.42 -0.98 1.12
CA TRP A 78 -6.41 -2.08 0.16
C TRP A 78 -6.92 -3.42 0.70
N ILE A 79 -7.81 -3.37 1.69
CA ILE A 79 -8.56 -4.51 2.24
C ILE A 79 -10.07 -4.30 2.03
N GLY A 80 -10.90 -5.28 2.37
CA GLY A 80 -12.34 -5.21 2.18
C GLY A 80 -12.72 -4.96 0.72
N GLU A 81 -13.54 -3.94 0.45
CA GLU A 81 -14.00 -3.58 -0.90
C GLU A 81 -12.85 -3.28 -1.87
N HIS A 82 -11.75 -2.68 -1.39
CA HIS A 82 -10.56 -2.44 -2.21
C HIS A 82 -9.84 -3.74 -2.61
N ALA A 83 -9.81 -4.72 -1.71
CA ALA A 83 -9.26 -6.04 -2.03
C ALA A 83 -10.15 -6.77 -3.04
N ASN A 84 -11.48 -6.73 -2.87
CA ASN A 84 -12.44 -7.31 -3.80
C ASN A 84 -12.29 -6.65 -5.19
N TYR A 85 -12.26 -5.33 -5.25
CA TYR A 85 -12.03 -4.59 -6.50
C TYR A 85 -10.73 -5.03 -7.20
N LEU A 86 -9.62 -5.10 -6.47
CA LEU A 86 -8.34 -5.54 -7.04
C LEU A 86 -8.41 -6.99 -7.57
N ARG A 87 -8.94 -7.90 -6.75
CA ARG A 87 -8.89 -9.35 -6.97
C ARG A 87 -9.93 -9.84 -7.95
N ASP A 88 -11.15 -9.30 -7.86
CA ASP A 88 -12.33 -9.85 -8.53
C ASP A 88 -12.74 -9.03 -9.75
N GLU A 89 -12.23 -7.80 -9.88
CA GLU A 89 -12.52 -6.94 -11.02
C GLU A 89 -11.26 -6.60 -11.83
N VAL A 90 -10.23 -5.99 -11.21
CA VAL A 90 -9.04 -5.52 -11.93
C VAL A 90 -8.23 -6.67 -12.49
N VAL A 91 -7.94 -7.69 -11.68
CA VAL A 91 -7.14 -8.85 -12.13
C VAL A 91 -7.80 -9.58 -13.30
N PRO A 92 -9.07 -9.99 -13.24
CA PRO A 92 -9.73 -10.65 -14.38
C PRO A 92 -9.77 -9.77 -15.64
N PHE A 93 -10.07 -8.48 -15.48
CA PHE A 93 -10.07 -7.54 -16.62
C PHE A 93 -8.71 -7.48 -17.32
N VAL A 94 -7.63 -7.42 -16.54
CA VAL A 94 -6.26 -7.35 -17.08
C VAL A 94 -5.90 -8.64 -17.77
N ASP A 95 -6.25 -9.80 -17.21
CA ASP A 95 -5.99 -11.11 -17.80
C ASP A 95 -6.76 -11.32 -19.11
N ASP A 96 -7.99 -10.84 -19.19
CA ASP A 96 -8.81 -10.92 -20.40
C ASP A 96 -8.34 -9.96 -21.52
N THR A 97 -7.66 -8.86 -21.15
CA THR A 97 -7.33 -7.79 -22.10
C THR A 97 -5.88 -7.79 -22.57
N TYR A 98 -4.96 -8.28 -21.73
CA TYR A 98 -3.51 -8.21 -21.95
C TYR A 98 -2.88 -9.60 -21.95
N PRO A 99 -1.71 -9.78 -22.60
CA PRO A 99 -1.04 -11.08 -22.66
C PRO A 99 -0.34 -11.41 -21.34
N THR A 100 -1.11 -11.86 -20.34
CA THR A 100 -0.62 -12.18 -19.01
C THR A 100 -0.27 -13.66 -18.87
N SER A 101 0.81 -13.98 -18.16
CA SER A 101 1.25 -15.36 -17.87
C SER A 101 0.58 -15.99 -16.66
N GLY A 102 -0.30 -15.25 -15.97
CA GLY A 102 -0.85 -15.69 -14.69
C GLY A 102 0.07 -15.49 -13.49
N LEU A 103 1.35 -15.15 -13.70
CA LEU A 103 2.27 -14.79 -12.61
C LEU A 103 2.09 -13.31 -12.25
N ARG A 104 1.76 -13.02 -11.01
CA ARG A 104 1.40 -11.67 -10.56
C ARG A 104 2.19 -11.26 -9.34
N GLY A 105 2.64 -10.00 -9.33
CA GLY A 105 3.24 -9.33 -8.18
C GLY A 105 2.48 -8.08 -7.80
N LEU A 106 2.68 -7.65 -6.57
CA LEU A 106 2.15 -6.41 -6.04
C LEU A 106 3.31 -5.47 -5.67
N GLN A 107 3.18 -4.20 -6.02
CA GLN A 107 4.11 -3.15 -5.62
C GLN A 107 3.33 -2.01 -4.97
N GLY A 108 3.82 -1.47 -3.86
CA GLY A 108 3.17 -0.34 -3.23
C GLY A 108 4.01 0.33 -2.15
N LYS A 109 3.51 1.48 -1.66
CA LYS A 109 4.17 2.23 -0.60
C LYS A 109 3.17 2.59 0.49
N SER A 110 3.64 2.64 1.77
CA SER A 110 2.79 3.01 2.91
C SER A 110 1.56 2.10 2.94
N SER A 111 0.34 2.62 2.96
CA SER A 111 -0.89 1.82 2.85
C SER A 111 -0.96 0.95 1.58
N GLY A 112 -0.37 1.39 0.47
CA GLY A 112 -0.22 0.56 -0.74
C GLY A 112 0.77 -0.60 -0.54
N GLY A 113 1.83 -0.38 0.23
CA GLY A 113 2.79 -1.43 0.64
C GLY A 113 2.15 -2.43 1.60
N TYR A 114 1.38 -1.94 2.56
CA TYR A 114 0.53 -2.75 3.42
C TYR A 114 -0.42 -3.63 2.59
N GLY A 115 -1.19 -2.98 1.69
CA GLY A 115 -2.13 -3.67 0.83
C GLY A 115 -1.47 -4.72 -0.06
N ALA A 116 -0.26 -4.46 -0.57
CA ALA A 116 0.51 -5.44 -1.35
C ALA A 116 0.83 -6.68 -0.52
N LEU A 117 1.28 -6.51 0.73
CA LEU A 117 1.60 -7.61 1.64
C LEU A 117 0.37 -8.43 2.00
N VAL A 118 -0.70 -7.77 2.48
CA VAL A 118 -1.90 -8.46 2.98
C VAL A 118 -2.63 -9.19 1.84
N ASN A 119 -2.77 -8.55 0.67
CA ASN A 119 -3.39 -9.23 -0.47
C ASN A 119 -2.60 -10.46 -0.93
N ALA A 120 -1.26 -10.41 -0.89
CA ALA A 120 -0.45 -11.57 -1.25
C ALA A 120 -0.47 -12.66 -0.16
N MET A 121 -0.61 -12.31 1.13
CA MET A 121 -0.80 -13.28 2.21
C MET A 121 -2.14 -14.00 2.06
N GLU A 122 -3.23 -13.28 1.86
CA GLU A 122 -4.58 -13.84 1.78
C GLU A 122 -4.84 -14.63 0.48
N ARG A 123 -4.17 -14.24 -0.62
CA ARG A 123 -4.34 -14.85 -1.95
C ARG A 123 -3.01 -15.24 -2.59
N PRO A 124 -2.27 -16.21 -1.98
CA PRO A 124 -1.01 -16.70 -2.54
C PRO A 124 -1.19 -17.47 -3.85
N ASP A 125 -2.41 -17.91 -4.14
CA ASP A 125 -2.81 -18.47 -5.43
C ASP A 125 -2.89 -17.41 -6.54
N LEU A 126 -3.10 -16.16 -6.17
CA LEU A 126 -3.27 -15.05 -7.10
C LEU A 126 -1.99 -14.19 -7.22
N PHE A 127 -1.29 -13.96 -6.11
CA PHE A 127 -0.12 -13.09 -6.04
C PHE A 127 1.12 -13.84 -5.54
N HIS A 128 2.20 -13.77 -6.32
CA HIS A 128 3.37 -14.62 -6.19
C HIS A 128 4.62 -13.88 -5.68
N GLY A 129 4.55 -12.56 -5.51
CA GLY A 129 5.65 -11.75 -5.00
C GLY A 129 5.23 -10.32 -4.67
N VAL A 130 6.03 -9.66 -3.85
CA VAL A 130 5.70 -8.34 -3.29
C VAL A 130 6.91 -7.41 -3.34
N ALA A 131 6.65 -6.12 -3.64
CA ALA A 131 7.59 -5.02 -3.41
C ALA A 131 6.89 -3.96 -2.54
N ALA A 132 7.26 -3.88 -1.28
CA ALA A 132 6.67 -3.00 -0.29
C ALA A 132 7.68 -1.93 0.15
N HIS A 133 7.34 -0.66 -0.09
CA HIS A 133 8.14 0.50 0.27
C HIS A 133 7.52 1.18 1.50
N ALA A 134 8.27 1.23 2.60
CA ALA A 134 7.80 1.79 3.87
C ALA A 134 6.34 1.40 4.17
N PRO A 135 6.00 0.08 4.20
CA PRO A 135 4.63 -0.37 4.41
C PRO A 135 4.15 -0.04 5.82
N ASP A 136 2.84 0.20 5.95
CA ASP A 136 2.22 0.31 7.27
C ASP A 136 2.33 -1.06 7.97
N ALA A 137 3.07 -1.11 9.07
CA ALA A 137 3.37 -2.32 9.82
C ALA A 137 3.83 -1.94 11.23
N LEU A 138 3.70 -2.81 12.22
CA LEU A 138 3.99 -2.55 13.63
C LEU A 138 3.10 -1.41 14.18
N PHE A 139 1.79 -1.62 14.09
CA PHE A 139 0.78 -0.58 14.33
C PHE A 139 0.84 0.06 15.71
N GLU A 140 1.32 -0.65 16.74
CA GLU A 140 1.55 -0.10 18.08
C GLU A 140 2.57 1.06 18.09
N VAL A 141 3.43 1.13 17.07
CA VAL A 141 4.43 2.18 16.92
C VAL A 141 4.02 3.13 15.80
N THR A 142 3.73 2.60 14.63
CA THR A 142 3.59 3.39 13.40
C THR A 142 2.25 4.10 13.25
N LEU A 143 1.18 3.62 13.90
CA LEU A 143 -0.11 4.29 13.94
C LEU A 143 -0.37 4.99 15.28
N ALA A 144 -0.05 4.31 16.39
CA ALA A 144 -0.37 4.85 17.73
C ALA A 144 0.39 6.12 18.08
N HIS A 145 1.56 6.39 17.49
CA HIS A 145 2.29 7.66 17.72
C HIS A 145 1.50 8.89 17.31
N ALA A 146 0.57 8.77 16.36
CA ALA A 146 -0.25 9.87 15.87
C ALA A 146 -1.40 10.23 16.81
N PHE A 147 -1.82 9.32 17.70
CA PHE A 147 -3.01 9.48 18.53
C PHE A 147 -3.00 10.73 19.43
N PRO A 148 -1.90 11.05 20.15
CA PRO A 148 -1.87 12.27 20.96
C PRO A 148 -2.01 13.55 20.14
N THR A 149 -1.42 13.60 18.95
CA THR A 149 -1.53 14.74 18.04
C THR A 149 -2.95 14.86 17.48
N ALA A 150 -3.53 13.77 16.99
CA ALA A 150 -4.90 13.73 16.47
C ALA A 150 -5.94 14.11 17.56
N ALA A 151 -5.80 13.61 18.78
CA ALA A 151 -6.67 13.96 19.91
C ALA A 151 -6.59 15.46 20.25
N ARG A 152 -5.40 16.06 20.17
CA ARG A 152 -5.22 17.49 20.37
C ARG A 152 -5.89 18.31 19.27
N GLU A 153 -5.70 17.96 18.01
CA GLU A 153 -6.33 18.61 16.85
C GLU A 153 -7.85 18.58 16.96
N LEU A 154 -8.43 17.41 17.26
CA LEU A 154 -9.88 17.29 17.47
C LEU A 154 -10.36 18.20 18.59
N ARG A 155 -9.69 18.19 19.73
CA ARG A 155 -10.11 18.98 20.90
C ARG A 155 -10.00 20.48 20.67
N GLU A 156 -8.93 20.95 20.04
CA GLU A 156 -8.64 22.37 19.91
C GLU A 156 -9.42 23.04 18.77
N ARG A 157 -9.77 22.29 17.72
CA ARG A 157 -10.39 22.84 16.52
C ARG A 157 -11.83 22.37 16.29
N PHE A 158 -12.23 21.23 16.86
CA PHE A 158 -13.47 20.53 16.51
C PHE A 158 -14.24 20.01 17.75
N ASP A 159 -14.04 20.59 18.93
CA ASP A 159 -14.70 20.19 20.20
C ASP A 159 -14.61 18.68 20.50
N GLY A 160 -13.54 18.02 20.07
CA GLY A 160 -13.32 16.57 20.23
C GLY A 160 -14.13 15.71 19.27
N SER A 161 -14.80 16.28 18.28
CA SER A 161 -15.72 15.57 17.37
C SER A 161 -15.09 15.33 15.98
N LEU A 162 -15.02 14.06 15.59
CA LEU A 162 -14.62 13.67 14.23
C LEU A 162 -15.67 14.12 13.19
N ASP A 163 -16.97 14.09 13.54
CA ASP A 163 -18.04 14.56 12.66
C ASP A 163 -17.92 16.09 12.40
N ALA A 164 -17.55 16.87 13.43
CA ALA A 164 -17.30 18.29 13.26
C ALA A 164 -16.09 18.57 12.37
N PHE A 165 -15.01 17.76 12.47
CA PHE A 165 -13.89 17.82 11.54
C PHE A 165 -14.36 17.59 10.09
N TRP A 166 -15.09 16.51 9.82
CA TRP A 166 -15.54 16.21 8.47
C TRP A 166 -16.56 17.22 7.93
N ALA A 167 -17.41 17.77 8.78
CA ALA A 167 -18.34 18.85 8.39
C ALA A 167 -17.62 20.16 8.00
N ALA A 168 -16.45 20.43 8.58
CA ALA A 168 -15.62 21.60 8.29
C ALA A 168 -14.55 21.34 7.22
N PHE A 169 -14.27 20.07 6.85
CA PHE A 169 -13.17 19.70 5.99
C PHE A 169 -13.37 20.20 4.56
N ALA A 170 -12.52 21.11 4.12
CA ALA A 170 -12.49 21.64 2.75
C ALA A 170 -11.24 21.21 1.97
N GLY A 171 -10.27 20.58 2.64
CA GLY A 171 -8.98 20.13 2.11
C GLY A 171 -7.93 20.03 3.19
N LEU A 172 -6.74 19.59 2.84
CA LEU A 172 -5.61 19.49 3.77
C LEU A 172 -4.98 20.87 3.96
N GLU A 173 -5.19 21.48 5.14
CA GLU A 173 -4.61 22.77 5.50
C GLU A 173 -3.46 22.63 6.52
N SER A 174 -3.39 21.50 7.21
CA SER A 174 -2.40 21.24 8.26
C SER A 174 -1.94 19.78 8.28
N HIS A 175 -0.84 19.51 8.98
CA HIS A 175 -0.43 18.15 9.29
C HIS A 175 -1.48 17.40 10.14
N GLY A 176 -2.17 18.12 11.04
CA GLY A 176 -3.25 17.56 11.85
C GLY A 176 -4.43 17.08 11.00
N ASP A 177 -4.79 17.82 9.94
CA ASP A 177 -5.84 17.39 9.00
C ASP A 177 -5.43 16.09 8.31
N ALA A 178 -4.19 15.99 7.86
CA ALA A 178 -3.68 14.77 7.22
C ALA A 178 -3.76 13.55 8.17
N LEU A 179 -3.37 13.71 9.42
CA LEU A 179 -3.48 12.65 10.43
C LEU A 179 -4.93 12.24 10.70
N LEU A 180 -5.87 13.20 10.79
CA LEU A 180 -7.28 12.89 11.01
C LEU A 180 -7.91 12.17 9.83
N VAL A 181 -7.55 12.55 8.59
CA VAL A 181 -7.96 11.85 7.36
C VAL A 181 -7.43 10.42 7.37
N GLU A 182 -6.14 10.23 7.63
CA GLU A 182 -5.50 8.92 7.67
C GLU A 182 -6.10 8.01 8.74
N LEU A 183 -6.25 8.50 9.98
CA LEU A 183 -6.83 7.73 11.06
C LEU A 183 -8.32 7.42 10.86
N THR A 184 -9.06 8.27 10.14
CA THR A 184 -10.44 7.97 9.74
C THR A 184 -10.48 6.81 8.75
N ALA A 185 -9.61 6.82 7.74
CA ALA A 185 -9.52 5.72 6.77
C ALA A 185 -9.11 4.41 7.46
N ALA A 186 -8.13 4.46 8.35
CA ALA A 186 -7.70 3.31 9.14
C ALA A 186 -8.83 2.78 10.05
N ALA A 187 -9.60 3.68 10.71
CA ALA A 187 -10.73 3.30 11.55
C ALA A 187 -11.84 2.58 10.77
N ARG A 188 -12.11 3.02 9.53
CA ARG A 188 -13.07 2.34 8.63
C ARG A 188 -12.54 1.01 8.12
N ALA A 189 -11.25 0.92 7.84
CA ALA A 189 -10.62 -0.29 7.31
C ALA A 189 -10.43 -1.38 8.39
N PHE A 190 -9.95 -1.01 9.58
CA PHE A 190 -9.55 -1.94 10.64
C PHE A 190 -10.58 -2.09 11.77
N GLY A 191 -11.70 -1.39 11.69
CA GLY A 191 -12.71 -1.39 12.73
C GLY A 191 -14.10 -1.01 12.22
N ASP A 192 -14.85 -0.36 13.09
CA ASP A 192 -16.22 0.10 12.83
C ASP A 192 -16.33 1.61 12.56
N GLY A 193 -15.20 2.27 12.26
CA GLY A 193 -15.09 3.71 12.09
C GLY A 193 -14.79 4.48 13.39
N THR A 194 -14.73 3.79 14.54
CA THR A 194 -14.40 4.41 15.83
C THR A 194 -12.90 4.63 15.92
N LEU A 195 -12.48 5.85 16.30
CA LEU A 195 -11.07 6.15 16.55
C LEU A 195 -10.57 5.39 17.80
N PRO A 196 -9.34 4.83 17.75
CA PRO A 196 -8.83 3.94 18.78
C PRO A 196 -8.17 4.67 19.96
N PHE A 197 -8.53 5.93 20.21
CA PHE A 197 -7.97 6.75 21.29
C PHE A 197 -9.02 7.67 21.92
N ASP A 198 -8.77 8.04 23.16
CA ASP A 198 -9.63 9.00 23.89
C ASP A 198 -9.19 10.46 23.64
N ALA A 199 -9.91 11.41 24.27
CA ALA A 199 -9.65 12.84 24.16
C ALA A 199 -8.23 13.29 24.61
N PHE A 200 -7.43 12.40 25.19
CA PHE A 200 -6.05 12.62 25.59
C PHE A 200 -5.04 11.84 24.73
N GLY A 201 -5.50 11.12 23.71
CA GLY A 201 -4.67 10.29 22.87
C GLY A 201 -4.28 8.95 23.50
N ARG A 202 -4.94 8.53 24.59
CA ARG A 202 -4.68 7.22 25.20
C ARG A 202 -5.38 6.14 24.39
N VAL A 203 -4.67 5.05 24.14
CA VAL A 203 -5.17 3.89 23.40
C VAL A 203 -6.40 3.30 24.08
N LEU A 204 -7.43 3.04 23.27
CA LEU A 204 -8.68 2.39 23.69
C LEU A 204 -8.68 0.91 23.27
N PRO A 205 -9.49 0.05 23.93
CA PRO A 205 -9.56 -1.39 23.61
C PRO A 205 -9.91 -1.72 22.15
N VAL A 206 -10.59 -0.82 21.43
CA VAL A 206 -10.91 -1.00 20.00
C VAL A 206 -9.64 -1.10 19.13
N PHE A 207 -8.49 -0.61 19.60
CA PHE A 207 -7.21 -0.73 18.90
C PHE A 207 -6.76 -2.19 18.73
N GLU A 208 -7.16 -3.09 19.62
CA GLU A 208 -6.86 -4.52 19.48
C GLU A 208 -7.39 -5.10 18.15
N ARG A 209 -8.53 -4.61 17.66
CA ARG A 209 -9.04 -4.99 16.33
C ARG A 209 -8.14 -4.53 15.20
N TRP A 210 -7.52 -3.33 15.34
CA TRP A 210 -6.56 -2.86 14.34
C TRP A 210 -5.32 -3.75 14.30
N LEU A 211 -4.87 -4.20 15.48
CA LEU A 211 -3.69 -5.06 15.61
C LEU A 211 -3.90 -6.44 14.97
N GLU A 212 -5.14 -6.90 14.81
CA GLU A 212 -5.47 -8.12 14.06
C GLU A 212 -5.14 -8.00 12.58
N HIS A 213 -5.02 -6.77 12.07
CA HIS A 213 -4.66 -6.47 10.68
C HIS A 213 -3.18 -6.11 10.49
N ASP A 214 -2.38 -6.07 11.55
CA ASP A 214 -0.95 -5.74 11.46
C ASP A 214 -0.18 -6.82 10.70
N PRO A 215 0.50 -6.49 9.58
CA PRO A 215 1.21 -7.47 8.78
C PRO A 215 2.34 -8.17 9.54
N VAL A 216 2.94 -7.55 10.57
CA VAL A 216 3.94 -8.22 11.43
C VAL A 216 3.31 -9.40 12.17
N ARG A 217 2.06 -9.26 12.62
CA ARG A 217 1.31 -10.33 13.29
C ARG A 217 0.77 -11.35 12.28
N LEU A 218 0.23 -10.87 11.15
CA LEU A 218 -0.35 -11.72 10.11
C LEU A 218 0.65 -12.69 9.48
N VAL A 219 1.94 -12.34 9.38
CA VAL A 219 2.98 -13.23 8.84
C VAL A 219 2.98 -14.60 9.50
N GLY A 220 2.71 -14.67 10.81
CA GLY A 220 2.66 -15.94 11.53
C GLY A 220 1.47 -16.82 11.13
N ASP A 221 0.33 -16.21 10.86
CA ASP A 221 -0.91 -16.90 10.46
C ASP A 221 -0.88 -17.33 8.98
N PHE A 222 -0.10 -16.62 8.15
CA PHE A 222 0.06 -16.84 6.71
C PHE A 222 1.46 -17.37 6.34
N ASP A 223 2.13 -18.09 7.21
CA ASP A 223 3.51 -18.54 7.02
C ASP A 223 3.71 -19.43 5.78
N GLU A 224 2.70 -20.25 5.42
CA GLU A 224 2.73 -21.07 4.19
C GLU A 224 2.64 -20.20 2.94
N ALA A 225 1.76 -19.18 2.95
CA ALA A 225 1.64 -18.21 1.86
C ALA A 225 2.96 -17.46 1.66
N VAL A 226 3.53 -16.95 2.76
CA VAL A 226 4.82 -16.24 2.74
C VAL A 226 5.94 -17.10 2.16
N ARG A 227 6.05 -18.35 2.55
CA ARG A 227 7.06 -19.29 2.01
C ARG A 227 6.88 -19.59 0.52
N SER A 228 5.65 -19.46 0.01
CA SER A 228 5.36 -19.72 -1.41
C SER A 228 5.80 -18.56 -2.32
N TRP A 229 5.99 -17.35 -1.81
CA TRP A 229 6.34 -16.20 -2.62
C TRP A 229 7.68 -16.37 -3.33
N ARG A 230 7.73 -15.92 -4.57
CA ARG A 230 8.93 -15.94 -5.42
C ARG A 230 9.93 -14.86 -5.03
N GLY A 231 9.46 -13.74 -4.48
CA GLY A 231 10.32 -12.66 -4.02
C GLY A 231 9.59 -11.62 -3.20
N VAL A 232 10.32 -11.05 -2.24
CA VAL A 232 9.89 -9.92 -1.41
C VAL A 232 10.98 -8.85 -1.43
N TRP A 233 10.63 -7.67 -1.95
CA TRP A 233 11.41 -6.46 -1.78
C TRP A 233 10.77 -5.64 -0.66
N LEU A 234 11.56 -5.31 0.35
CA LEU A 234 11.13 -4.51 1.50
C LEU A 234 12.16 -3.41 1.75
N ASP A 235 11.74 -2.16 1.75
CA ASP A 235 12.61 -1.05 2.12
C ASP A 235 11.86 0.08 2.84
N ALA A 236 12.61 0.93 3.54
CA ALA A 236 12.11 2.14 4.18
C ALA A 236 13.24 3.18 4.32
N GLY A 237 12.87 4.44 4.52
CA GLY A 237 13.83 5.49 4.89
C GLY A 237 14.23 5.35 6.36
N ARG A 238 15.55 5.41 6.69
CA ARG A 238 16.07 5.25 8.07
C ARG A 238 15.55 6.29 9.07
N ARG A 239 14.98 7.39 8.58
CA ARG A 239 14.45 8.49 9.37
C ARG A 239 13.01 8.79 8.95
N ASP A 240 12.24 7.72 8.74
CA ASP A 240 10.84 7.82 8.39
C ASP A 240 10.07 8.50 9.53
N GLU A 241 9.35 9.55 9.23
CA GLU A 241 8.64 10.40 10.19
C GLU A 241 7.47 9.69 10.86
N TYR A 242 7.01 8.59 10.25
CA TYR A 242 5.95 7.72 10.75
C TYR A 242 6.49 6.43 11.38
N PHE A 243 7.82 6.34 11.58
CA PHE A 243 8.50 5.16 12.14
C PHE A 243 8.34 3.88 11.29
N LEU A 244 8.06 4.02 9.98
CA LEU A 244 7.89 2.87 9.11
C LEU A 244 9.19 2.12 8.81
N ASP A 245 10.35 2.70 9.12
CA ASP A 245 11.63 1.99 9.18
C ASP A 245 11.66 0.93 10.30
N LEU A 246 11.04 1.23 11.45
CA LEU A 246 10.88 0.26 12.53
C LEU A 246 9.85 -0.81 12.14
N GLY A 247 8.73 -0.41 11.52
CA GLY A 247 7.73 -1.32 10.98
C GLY A 247 8.32 -2.28 9.94
N ALA A 248 9.07 -1.76 8.97
CA ALA A 248 9.75 -2.57 7.95
C ALA A 248 10.79 -3.52 8.56
N SER A 249 11.52 -3.08 9.60
CA SER A 249 12.49 -3.92 10.30
C SER A 249 11.81 -5.07 11.06
N ALA A 250 10.72 -4.78 11.78
CA ALA A 250 9.95 -5.80 12.47
C ALA A 250 9.31 -6.81 11.49
N LEU A 251 8.80 -6.32 10.36
CA LEU A 251 8.27 -7.18 9.30
C LEU A 251 9.35 -8.05 8.67
N HIS A 252 10.55 -7.51 8.41
CA HIS A 252 11.70 -8.29 7.95
C HIS A 252 12.00 -9.47 8.88
N ASP A 253 12.06 -9.22 10.18
CA ASP A 253 12.33 -10.26 11.18
C ASP A 253 11.20 -11.29 11.24
N ALA A 254 9.95 -10.87 11.12
CA ALA A 254 8.79 -11.78 11.04
C ALA A 254 8.85 -12.67 9.78
N LEU A 255 9.20 -12.13 8.61
CA LEU A 255 9.36 -12.89 7.37
C LEU A 255 10.45 -13.95 7.48
N LEU A 256 11.58 -13.62 8.12
CA LEU A 256 12.65 -14.60 8.40
C LEU A 256 12.20 -15.67 9.39
N ALA A 257 11.44 -15.30 10.42
CA ALA A 257 10.88 -16.25 11.38
C ALA A 257 9.88 -17.23 10.73
N ALA A 258 9.11 -16.76 9.73
CA ALA A 258 8.23 -17.58 8.89
C ALA A 258 9.00 -18.44 7.86
N ARG A 259 10.34 -18.38 7.85
CA ARG A 259 11.23 -19.14 6.97
C ARG A 259 11.08 -18.80 5.49
N LEU A 260 10.77 -17.55 5.15
CA LEU A 260 10.95 -17.07 3.79
C LEU A 260 12.43 -17.27 3.40
N PRO A 261 12.73 -17.92 2.23
CA PRO A 261 14.11 -18.12 1.81
C PRO A 261 14.85 -16.78 1.66
N GLY A 262 16.04 -16.67 2.26
CA GLY A 262 16.78 -15.41 2.30
C GLY A 262 17.23 -14.89 0.92
N ASP A 263 17.37 -15.75 -0.07
CA ASP A 263 17.64 -15.39 -1.47
C ASP A 263 16.42 -14.78 -2.18
N ARG A 264 15.22 -14.95 -1.61
CA ARG A 264 13.96 -14.33 -2.06
C ARG A 264 13.60 -13.05 -1.29
N LEU A 265 14.34 -12.69 -0.25
CA LEU A 265 14.09 -11.49 0.55
C LEU A 265 15.19 -10.46 0.31
N ARG A 266 14.79 -9.30 -0.20
CA ARG A 266 15.65 -8.11 -0.26
C ARG A 266 15.15 -7.06 0.72
N PHE A 267 15.94 -6.76 1.74
CA PHE A 267 15.64 -5.74 2.74
C PHE A 267 16.69 -4.64 2.75
N GLU A 268 16.26 -3.39 2.78
CA GLU A 268 17.18 -2.25 2.80
C GLU A 268 16.55 -1.04 3.52
N LEU A 269 17.26 -0.51 4.53
CA LEU A 269 16.96 0.82 5.06
C LEU A 269 17.86 1.84 4.35
N VAL A 270 17.24 2.74 3.59
CA VAL A 270 17.93 3.77 2.80
C VAL A 270 18.06 5.09 3.55
N ASP A 271 19.02 5.93 3.18
CA ASP A 271 19.12 7.27 3.76
C ASP A 271 17.96 8.16 3.27
N GLY A 272 17.15 8.67 4.19
CA GLY A 272 15.97 9.48 3.90
C GLY A 272 14.86 9.30 4.93
N GLY A 273 13.76 10.01 4.73
CA GLY A 273 12.50 9.92 5.47
C GLY A 273 11.43 9.14 4.70
N HIS A 274 10.16 9.36 5.03
CA HIS A 274 9.03 8.75 4.31
C HIS A 274 8.96 9.23 2.86
N GLY A 275 9.25 10.50 2.60
CA GLY A 275 9.34 11.07 1.25
C GLY A 275 10.62 10.69 0.51
N GLY A 276 10.70 11.08 -0.79
CA GLY A 276 11.95 11.00 -1.57
C GLY A 276 12.32 9.59 -2.05
N MET A 277 11.48 8.58 -1.87
CA MET A 277 11.77 7.19 -2.23
C MET A 277 11.36 6.80 -3.66
N SER A 278 10.88 7.73 -4.48
CA SER A 278 10.36 7.41 -5.83
C SER A 278 11.37 6.72 -6.74
N HIS A 279 12.67 7.00 -6.55
CA HIS A 279 13.77 6.35 -7.28
C HIS A 279 13.88 4.84 -7.00
N ARG A 280 13.22 4.34 -5.96
CA ARG A 280 13.22 2.91 -5.58
C ARG A 280 12.23 2.09 -6.41
N TYR A 281 11.14 2.70 -6.88
CA TYR A 281 10.09 1.98 -7.61
C TYR A 281 10.58 1.26 -8.86
N PRO A 282 11.36 1.89 -9.77
CA PRO A 282 11.85 1.18 -10.95
C PRO A 282 12.82 0.05 -10.58
N LEU A 283 13.59 0.19 -9.50
CA LEU A 283 14.52 -0.84 -9.05
C LEU A 283 13.78 -2.07 -8.52
N SER A 284 12.77 -1.86 -7.66
CA SER A 284 11.96 -2.94 -7.13
C SER A 284 11.06 -3.57 -8.19
N LEU A 285 10.53 -2.79 -9.14
CA LEU A 285 9.78 -3.30 -10.29
C LEU A 285 10.64 -4.26 -11.12
N ALA A 286 11.82 -3.83 -11.54
CA ALA A 286 12.73 -4.66 -12.33
C ALA A 286 13.13 -5.95 -11.60
N TRP A 287 13.43 -5.83 -10.30
CA TRP A 287 13.77 -6.97 -9.46
C TRP A 287 12.59 -7.93 -9.30
N LEU A 288 11.40 -7.42 -8.98
CA LEU A 288 10.20 -8.24 -8.80
C LEU A 288 9.83 -8.99 -10.08
N VAL A 289 9.89 -8.31 -11.24
CA VAL A 289 9.65 -8.94 -12.55
C VAL A 289 10.65 -10.09 -12.80
N ALA A 290 11.92 -9.92 -12.44
CA ALA A 290 12.91 -10.98 -12.55
C ALA A 290 12.56 -12.18 -11.66
N GLN A 291 12.13 -11.97 -10.41
CA GLN A 291 11.70 -13.04 -9.51
C GLN A 291 10.46 -13.78 -10.02
N LEU A 292 9.49 -13.07 -10.60
CA LEU A 292 8.28 -13.68 -11.13
C LEU A 292 8.55 -14.59 -12.34
N ARG A 293 9.64 -14.38 -13.07
CA ARG A 293 10.00 -15.15 -14.27
C ARG A 293 10.85 -16.38 -13.98
N THR A 294 11.42 -16.50 -12.78
CA THR A 294 12.16 -17.71 -12.35
C THR A 294 11.21 -18.77 -11.83
#